data_2255282efd8e2602b3033e63baf7076f
#
_entry.id   2255282efd8e2602b3033e63baf7076f
#
_cell.length_a   1.000
_cell.length_b   1.000
_cell.length_c   1.000
_cell.angle_alpha   90.00
_cell.angle_beta   90.00
_cell.angle_gamma   90.00
#
_symmetry.space_group_name_H-M   'P 1'
#
loop_
_entity.id
_entity.type
_entity.pdbx_description
1 polymer ?
#
loop_
_entity_poly.entity_id
_entity_poly.type
_entity_poly.pdbx_seq_one_letter_code
_entity_poly.pdbx_strand_id
1 'polypeptide(L)'
;TITDLIDPFYCKLLEVESRAQTTPLGKLRRQIRQDCEQAAEMPPGFFSLTVPTGGGKTLSSLAFALNHSRRFQLRRVLYVLPFTTIIEQNAAVFRRFLGNDAVLEHHSNLDPNVETQAARLAAENWDSPLIVTTSVQFYESIFASRPAACRKLHRLARSVIILDEAQTLPVEYLAPCLQAIKELVNNYGCTVVLCTATQP
;
A
#
# COMPACT_ATOMS: atom_id res chain seq x y z
N THR A 1 13.17 6.15 7.39
CA THR A 1 12.10 5.28 7.94
C THR A 1 10.73 5.67 7.37
N ILE A 2 9.68 4.86 7.61
CA ILE A 2 8.32 5.20 7.16
C ILE A 2 7.81 6.51 7.81
N THR A 3 8.23 6.79 9.02
CA THR A 3 7.87 8.02 9.76
C THR A 3 8.45 9.28 9.16
N ASP A 4 9.62 9.20 8.54
CA ASP A 4 10.30 10.34 7.89
C ASP A 4 9.57 10.82 6.62
N LEU A 5 8.66 9.99 6.11
CA LEU A 5 7.88 10.28 4.91
C LEU A 5 6.61 11.11 5.19
N ILE A 6 6.22 11.26 6.45
CA ILE A 6 4.94 11.89 6.82
C ILE A 6 4.96 13.38 6.50
N ASP A 7 5.99 14.10 6.95
CA ASP A 7 6.08 15.54 6.74
C ASP A 7 6.19 15.91 5.24
N PRO A 8 7.06 15.26 4.44
CA PRO A 8 7.09 15.47 2.99
C PRO A 8 5.75 15.16 2.31
N PHE A 9 5.06 14.10 2.73
CA PHE A 9 3.75 13.73 2.20
C PHE A 9 2.73 14.85 2.44
N TYR A 10 2.59 15.30 3.69
CA TYR A 10 1.60 16.34 4.03
C TYR A 10 1.93 17.70 3.42
N CYS A 11 3.19 18.08 3.32
CA CYS A 11 3.60 19.30 2.64
C CYS A 11 3.04 19.34 1.20
N LYS A 12 3.29 18.27 0.43
CA LYS A 12 2.81 18.18 -0.96
C LYS A 12 1.30 17.99 -1.06
N LEU A 13 0.71 17.26 -0.11
CA LEU A 13 -0.73 17.05 -0.08
C LEU A 13 -1.49 18.37 0.12
N LEU A 14 -1.03 19.23 1.04
CA LEU A 14 -1.61 20.54 1.28
C LEU A 14 -1.49 21.45 0.06
N GLU A 15 -0.39 21.39 -0.68
CA GLU A 15 -0.25 22.12 -1.96
C GLU A 15 -1.30 21.69 -2.99
N VAL A 16 -1.53 20.39 -3.12
CA VAL A 16 -2.55 19.85 -4.05
C VAL A 16 -3.96 20.22 -3.59
N GLU A 17 -4.24 20.08 -2.30
CA GLU A 17 -5.54 20.41 -1.73
C GLU A 17 -5.85 21.92 -1.81
N SER A 18 -4.86 22.79 -1.62
CA SER A 18 -5.06 24.24 -1.71
C SER A 18 -5.57 24.67 -3.09
N ARG A 19 -5.13 24.01 -4.14
CA ARG A 19 -5.58 24.27 -5.53
C ARG A 19 -6.99 23.77 -5.81
N ALA A 20 -7.49 22.81 -5.03
CA ALA A 20 -8.79 22.18 -5.24
C ALA A 20 -9.84 22.56 -4.16
N GLN A 21 -9.52 23.48 -3.26
CA GLN A 21 -10.32 23.80 -2.06
C GLN A 21 -11.78 24.18 -2.32
N THR A 22 -12.04 24.83 -3.44
CA THR A 22 -13.37 25.38 -3.76
C THR A 22 -14.30 24.39 -4.46
N THR A 23 -13.76 23.28 -4.97
CA THR A 23 -14.55 22.30 -5.72
C THR A 23 -15.28 21.32 -4.79
N PRO A 24 -16.52 20.90 -5.12
CA PRO A 24 -17.23 19.88 -4.33
C PRO A 24 -16.42 18.58 -4.18
N LEU A 25 -15.74 18.17 -5.25
CA LEU A 25 -14.87 16.98 -5.25
C LEU A 25 -13.66 17.16 -4.35
N GLY A 26 -13.06 18.35 -4.30
CA GLY A 26 -11.93 18.65 -3.40
C GLY A 26 -12.34 18.57 -1.92
N LYS A 27 -13.53 19.07 -1.59
CA LYS A 27 -14.11 18.97 -0.24
C LYS A 27 -14.34 17.50 0.15
N LEU A 28 -14.94 16.71 -0.75
CA LEU A 28 -15.18 15.28 -0.52
C LEU A 28 -13.87 14.51 -0.30
N ARG A 29 -12.85 14.72 -1.14
CA ARG A 29 -11.54 14.07 -0.99
C ARG A 29 -10.87 14.40 0.33
N ARG A 30 -10.99 15.66 0.78
CA ARG A 30 -10.47 16.08 2.09
C ARG A 30 -11.21 15.38 3.23
N GLN A 31 -12.54 15.29 3.16
CA GLN A 31 -13.33 14.59 4.18
C GLN A 31 -12.93 13.11 4.28
N ILE A 32 -12.88 12.40 3.13
CA ILE A 32 -12.46 10.99 3.09
C ILE A 32 -11.06 10.82 3.70
N ARG A 33 -10.12 11.70 3.37
CA ARG A 33 -8.78 11.65 3.95
C ARG A 33 -8.80 11.85 5.46
N GLN A 34 -9.54 12.84 5.97
CA GLN A 34 -9.68 13.09 7.40
C GLN A 34 -10.28 11.88 8.13
N ASP A 35 -11.30 11.25 7.56
CA ASP A 35 -11.90 10.03 8.10
C ASP A 35 -10.88 8.89 8.15
N CYS A 36 -10.05 8.74 7.12
CA CYS A 36 -8.94 7.78 7.09
C CYS A 36 -7.88 8.08 8.17
N GLU A 37 -7.53 9.34 8.37
CA GLU A 37 -6.57 9.76 9.41
C GLU A 37 -7.11 9.50 10.81
N GLN A 38 -8.39 9.73 11.03
CA GLN A 38 -9.04 9.41 12.30
C GLN A 38 -9.08 7.89 12.54
N ALA A 39 -9.40 7.11 11.51
CA ALA A 39 -9.38 5.65 11.59
C ALA A 39 -7.97 5.08 11.88
N ALA A 40 -6.92 5.80 11.47
CA ALA A 40 -5.53 5.40 11.73
C ALA A 40 -5.14 5.36 13.22
N GLU A 41 -5.93 5.97 14.10
CA GLU A 41 -5.74 5.91 15.56
C GLU A 41 -6.30 4.62 16.19
N MET A 42 -7.14 3.87 15.46
CA MET A 42 -7.70 2.60 15.93
C MET A 42 -6.63 1.51 16.00
N PRO A 43 -6.79 0.49 16.88
CA PRO A 43 -5.83 -0.62 16.99
C PRO A 43 -5.58 -1.36 15.65
N PRO A 44 -4.38 -1.94 15.47
CA PRO A 44 -4.08 -2.78 14.30
C PRO A 44 -5.11 -3.87 14.08
N GLY A 45 -5.43 -4.14 12.81
CA GLY A 45 -6.45 -5.12 12.45
C GLY A 45 -6.87 -5.00 10.98
N PHE A 46 -8.14 -5.30 10.73
CA PHE A 46 -8.76 -5.17 9.42
C PHE A 46 -9.53 -3.86 9.30
N PHE A 47 -9.33 -3.21 8.17
CA PHE A 47 -10.04 -1.98 7.78
C PHE A 47 -10.62 -2.15 6.38
N SER A 48 -11.69 -1.41 6.10
CA SER A 48 -12.25 -1.31 4.76
C SER A 48 -12.35 0.16 4.33
N LEU A 49 -12.00 0.43 3.09
CA LEU A 49 -12.12 1.76 2.48
C LEU A 49 -12.89 1.64 1.17
N THR A 50 -14.16 2.02 1.21
CA THR A 50 -15.03 2.06 0.03
C THR A 50 -15.17 3.50 -0.44
N VAL A 51 -14.57 3.80 -1.58
CA VAL A 51 -14.57 5.15 -2.17
C VAL A 51 -14.75 5.04 -3.67
N PRO A 52 -15.73 5.75 -4.26
CA PRO A 52 -15.95 5.72 -5.69
C PRO A 52 -14.71 6.17 -6.48
N THR A 53 -14.60 5.72 -7.72
CA THR A 53 -13.51 6.08 -8.62
C THR A 53 -13.36 7.60 -8.69
N GLY A 54 -12.13 8.08 -8.57
CA GLY A 54 -11.83 9.52 -8.54
C GLY A 54 -12.03 10.20 -7.18
N GLY A 55 -12.55 9.50 -6.16
CA GLY A 55 -12.76 10.03 -4.80
C GLY A 55 -11.50 10.21 -3.95
N GLY A 56 -10.31 9.95 -4.49
CA GLY A 56 -9.04 10.15 -3.77
C GLY A 56 -8.57 8.95 -2.96
N LYS A 57 -9.07 7.75 -3.24
CA LYS A 57 -8.75 6.48 -2.56
C LYS A 57 -7.25 6.29 -2.32
N THR A 58 -6.42 6.47 -3.35
CA THR A 58 -4.97 6.23 -3.31
C THR A 58 -4.25 7.09 -2.27
N LEU A 59 -4.54 8.39 -2.22
CA LEU A 59 -3.89 9.30 -1.26
C LEU A 59 -4.49 9.20 0.14
N SER A 60 -5.79 8.92 0.25
CA SER A 60 -6.44 8.73 1.55
C SER A 60 -6.00 7.44 2.23
N SER A 61 -5.87 6.34 1.49
CA SER A 61 -5.33 5.08 2.02
C SER A 61 -3.84 5.20 2.40
N LEU A 62 -3.06 5.98 1.63
CA LEU A 62 -1.67 6.25 1.99
C LEU A 62 -1.58 7.13 3.26
N ALA A 63 -2.43 8.16 3.40
CA ALA A 63 -2.52 8.98 4.61
C ALA A 63 -2.83 8.12 5.85
N PHE A 64 -3.83 7.22 5.74
CA PHE A 64 -4.09 6.20 6.76
C PHE A 64 -2.83 5.43 7.11
N ALA A 65 -2.19 4.81 6.10
CA ALA A 65 -1.07 3.91 6.32
C ALA A 65 0.13 4.58 6.98
N LEU A 66 0.45 5.81 6.58
CA LEU A 66 1.55 6.59 7.18
C LEU A 66 1.28 6.93 8.65
N ASN A 67 0.07 7.46 8.96
CA ASN A 67 -0.29 7.80 10.34
C ASN A 67 -0.40 6.57 11.23
N HIS A 68 -1.02 5.51 10.72
CA HIS A 68 -1.15 4.23 11.45
C HIS A 68 0.23 3.60 11.72
N SER A 69 1.13 3.65 10.73
CA SER A 69 2.51 3.18 10.90
C SER A 69 3.25 3.97 11.98
N ARG A 70 3.10 5.29 12.03
CA ARG A 70 3.67 6.13 13.08
C ARG A 70 3.11 5.77 14.46
N ARG A 71 1.78 5.67 14.56
CA ARG A 71 1.07 5.42 15.83
C ARG A 71 1.45 4.08 16.44
N PHE A 72 1.54 3.02 15.61
CA PHE A 72 1.79 1.64 16.04
C PHE A 72 3.19 1.12 15.73
N GLN A 73 4.11 2.01 15.33
CA GLN A 73 5.50 1.68 15.01
C GLN A 73 5.62 0.56 13.96
N LEU A 74 4.75 0.57 12.95
CA LEU A 74 4.84 -0.34 11.84
C LEU A 74 5.99 0.08 10.90
N ARG A 75 6.59 -0.88 10.21
CA ARG A 75 7.89 -0.68 9.55
C ARG A 75 7.78 -0.19 8.12
N ARG A 76 6.69 -0.54 7.43
CA ARG A 76 6.52 -0.26 5.99
C ARG A 76 5.07 -0.34 5.56
N VAL A 77 4.82 0.12 4.35
CA VAL A 77 3.54 0.00 3.66
C VAL A 77 3.72 -0.85 2.41
N LEU A 78 2.84 -1.84 2.21
CA LEU A 78 2.68 -2.56 0.96
C LEU A 78 1.40 -2.09 0.28
N TYR A 79 1.54 -1.60 -0.93
CA TYR A 79 0.42 -1.22 -1.78
C TYR A 79 0.25 -2.27 -2.88
N VAL A 80 -0.77 -3.10 -2.74
CA VAL A 80 -1.01 -4.27 -3.59
C VAL A 80 -2.11 -3.95 -4.59
N LEU A 81 -1.79 -4.07 -5.87
CA LEU A 81 -2.65 -3.73 -7.01
C LEU A 81 -3.01 -4.99 -7.81
N PRO A 82 -4.19 -5.06 -8.44
CA PRO A 82 -4.60 -6.25 -9.18
C PRO A 82 -3.80 -6.47 -10.48
N PHE A 83 -3.36 -5.37 -11.13
CA PHE A 83 -2.77 -5.41 -12.46
C PHE A 83 -1.45 -4.65 -12.55
N THR A 84 -0.52 -5.14 -13.36
CA THR A 84 0.78 -4.49 -13.62
C THR A 84 0.65 -3.13 -14.28
N THR A 85 -0.33 -2.95 -15.16
CA THR A 85 -0.55 -1.70 -15.93
C THR A 85 -0.82 -0.47 -15.07
N ILE A 86 -1.33 -0.66 -13.86
CA ILE A 86 -1.62 0.44 -12.93
C ILE A 86 -0.52 0.66 -11.88
N ILE A 87 0.49 -0.23 -11.81
CA ILE A 87 1.60 -0.10 -10.85
C ILE A 87 2.42 1.14 -11.14
N GLU A 88 2.91 1.30 -12.36
CA GLU A 88 3.76 2.42 -12.76
C GLU A 88 3.07 3.76 -12.49
N GLN A 89 1.78 3.85 -12.80
CA GLN A 89 0.99 5.06 -12.56
C GLN A 89 0.87 5.37 -11.06
N ASN A 90 0.55 4.37 -10.23
CA ASN A 90 0.45 4.55 -8.78
C ASN A 90 1.81 4.84 -8.15
N ALA A 91 2.85 4.12 -8.56
CA ALA A 91 4.21 4.36 -8.10
C ALA A 91 4.70 5.77 -8.46
N ALA A 92 4.40 6.26 -9.67
CA ALA A 92 4.71 7.64 -10.05
C ALA A 92 3.98 8.67 -9.17
N VAL A 93 2.71 8.40 -8.82
CA VAL A 93 1.99 9.23 -7.85
C VAL A 93 2.70 9.20 -6.49
N PHE A 94 3.02 8.04 -5.96
CA PHE A 94 3.68 7.92 -4.66
C PHE A 94 5.06 8.59 -4.64
N ARG A 95 5.87 8.41 -5.69
CA ARG A 95 7.18 9.08 -5.82
C ARG A 95 7.05 10.60 -5.82
N ARG A 96 6.01 11.12 -6.44
CA ARG A 96 5.73 12.56 -6.41
C ARG A 96 5.51 13.09 -4.98
N PHE A 97 4.92 12.30 -4.09
CA PHE A 97 4.63 12.71 -2.71
C PHE A 97 5.75 12.37 -1.74
N LEU A 98 6.42 11.23 -1.92
CA LEU A 98 7.36 10.66 -0.95
C LEU A 98 8.83 10.75 -1.37
N GLY A 99 9.10 11.01 -2.65
CA GLY A 99 10.43 10.93 -3.25
C GLY A 99 10.73 9.56 -3.86
N ASN A 100 11.71 9.52 -4.77
CA ASN A 100 12.03 8.32 -5.55
C ASN A 100 12.56 7.18 -4.67
N ASP A 101 13.41 7.49 -3.70
CA ASP A 101 14.09 6.49 -2.87
C ASP A 101 13.16 5.78 -1.87
N ALA A 102 11.98 6.35 -1.63
CA ALA A 102 11.01 5.79 -0.71
C ALA A 102 10.11 4.72 -1.32
N VAL A 103 10.04 4.62 -2.66
CA VAL A 103 9.06 3.81 -3.40
C VAL A 103 9.76 2.74 -4.22
N LEU A 104 9.53 1.49 -3.85
CA LEU A 104 9.98 0.32 -4.59
C LEU A 104 8.83 -0.26 -5.41
N GLU A 105 9.03 -0.41 -6.71
CA GLU A 105 8.13 -1.19 -7.57
C GLU A 105 8.62 -2.64 -7.64
N HIS A 106 7.68 -3.58 -7.57
CA HIS A 106 8.01 -5.00 -7.70
C HIS A 106 6.90 -5.75 -8.44
N HIS A 107 7.14 -6.06 -9.71
CA HIS A 107 6.25 -6.84 -10.56
C HIS A 107 7.05 -7.60 -11.63
N SER A 108 6.42 -8.54 -12.33
CA SER A 108 7.06 -9.43 -13.30
C SER A 108 7.59 -8.75 -14.58
N ASN A 109 7.16 -7.54 -14.87
CA ASN A 109 7.48 -6.83 -16.12
C ASN A 109 8.64 -5.82 -15.98
N LEU A 110 9.35 -5.81 -14.86
CA LEU A 110 10.54 -4.96 -14.72
C LEU A 110 11.64 -5.49 -15.66
N ASP A 111 12.19 -4.60 -16.50
CA ASP A 111 13.27 -4.96 -17.41
C ASP A 111 14.58 -5.19 -16.63
N PRO A 112 15.15 -6.40 -16.65
CA PRO A 112 16.38 -6.73 -15.92
C PRO A 112 17.58 -5.89 -16.36
N ASN A 113 17.53 -5.28 -17.56
CA ASN A 113 18.63 -4.50 -18.13
C ASN A 113 18.62 -3.03 -17.68
N VAL A 114 17.48 -2.55 -17.13
CA VAL A 114 17.31 -1.16 -16.68
C VAL A 114 17.53 -1.04 -15.17
N GLU A 115 17.41 -2.14 -14.43
CA GLU A 115 17.58 -2.15 -12.99
C GLU A 115 19.06 -2.12 -12.58
N THR A 116 19.39 -1.21 -11.66
CA THR A 116 20.66 -1.27 -10.94
C THR A 116 20.69 -2.49 -10.03
N GLN A 117 21.89 -3.05 -9.79
CA GLN A 117 22.07 -4.19 -8.86
C GLN A 117 21.45 -3.91 -7.47
N ALA A 118 21.54 -2.67 -7.00
CA ALA A 118 20.96 -2.24 -5.73
C ALA A 118 19.41 -2.28 -5.76
N ALA A 119 18.78 -1.82 -6.86
CA ALA A 119 17.33 -1.87 -7.03
C ALA A 119 16.82 -3.32 -7.06
N ARG A 120 17.54 -4.20 -7.74
CA ARG A 120 17.23 -5.63 -7.81
C ARG A 120 17.29 -6.29 -6.42
N LEU A 121 18.34 -6.02 -5.65
CA LEU A 121 18.47 -6.53 -4.27
C LEU A 121 17.37 -5.99 -3.36
N ALA A 122 17.00 -4.72 -3.50
CA ALA A 122 15.89 -4.11 -2.77
C ALA A 122 14.56 -4.79 -3.11
N ALA A 123 14.31 -5.09 -4.39
CA ALA A 123 13.12 -5.81 -4.86
C ALA A 123 13.08 -7.27 -4.36
N GLU A 124 14.22 -7.97 -4.36
CA GLU A 124 14.33 -9.33 -3.83
C GLU A 124 14.01 -9.40 -2.34
N ASN A 125 14.37 -8.38 -1.57
CA ASN A 125 14.20 -8.35 -0.12
C ASN A 125 13.04 -7.46 0.35
N TRP A 126 12.37 -6.74 -0.52
CA TRP A 126 11.36 -5.73 -0.16
C TRP A 126 11.89 -4.71 0.87
N ASP A 127 13.07 -4.20 0.60
CA ASP A 127 13.76 -3.29 1.52
C ASP A 127 13.53 -1.82 1.15
N SER A 128 12.28 -1.38 1.28
CA SER A 128 11.84 0.00 1.08
C SER A 128 10.71 0.34 2.06
N PRO A 129 10.53 1.62 2.41
CA PRO A 129 9.39 2.05 3.24
C PRO A 129 8.04 1.84 2.58
N LEU A 130 7.93 2.08 1.27
CA LEU A 130 6.72 1.81 0.49
C LEU A 130 7.04 0.87 -0.66
N ILE A 131 6.32 -0.24 -0.73
CA ILE A 131 6.43 -1.25 -1.77
C ILE A 131 5.12 -1.26 -2.56
N VAL A 132 5.21 -1.10 -3.88
CA VAL A 132 4.08 -1.20 -4.81
C VAL A 132 4.24 -2.49 -5.59
N THR A 133 3.27 -3.39 -5.49
CA THR A 133 3.37 -4.73 -6.08
C THR A 133 2.03 -5.24 -6.61
N THR A 134 2.04 -6.35 -7.36
CA THR A 134 0.81 -7.02 -7.79
C THR A 134 0.26 -7.97 -6.74
N SER A 135 -1.05 -8.25 -6.81
CA SER A 135 -1.68 -9.32 -6.01
C SER A 135 -1.00 -10.66 -6.24
N VAL A 136 -0.63 -10.97 -7.47
CA VAL A 136 0.09 -12.20 -7.81
C VAL A 136 1.43 -12.28 -7.07
N GLN A 137 2.28 -11.25 -7.20
CA GLN A 137 3.59 -11.23 -6.53
C GLN A 137 3.48 -11.22 -5.00
N PHE A 138 2.46 -10.56 -4.47
CA PHE A 138 2.19 -10.56 -3.04
C PHE A 138 1.86 -11.97 -2.52
N TYR A 139 0.88 -12.64 -3.13
CA TYR A 139 0.50 -13.99 -2.70
C TYR A 139 1.56 -15.04 -3.04
N GLU A 140 2.22 -14.98 -4.18
CA GLU A 140 3.37 -15.83 -4.47
C GLU A 140 4.47 -15.71 -3.41
N SER A 141 4.70 -14.51 -2.88
CA SER A 141 5.69 -14.28 -1.82
C SER A 141 5.26 -14.91 -0.48
N ILE A 142 3.95 -14.96 -0.21
CA ILE A 142 3.41 -15.57 1.01
C ILE A 142 3.42 -17.10 0.93
N PHE A 143 3.01 -17.65 -0.22
CA PHE A 143 2.89 -19.10 -0.43
C PHE A 143 4.17 -19.76 -0.95
N ALA A 144 5.26 -19.01 -1.08
CA ALA A 144 6.50 -19.53 -1.62
C ALA A 144 7.12 -20.59 -0.70
N SER A 145 7.53 -21.69 -1.32
CA SER A 145 8.30 -22.75 -0.66
C SER A 145 9.82 -22.61 -0.81
N ARG A 146 10.26 -21.67 -1.66
CA ARG A 146 11.69 -21.46 -1.93
C ARG A 146 12.31 -20.49 -0.92
N PRO A 147 13.51 -20.79 -0.36
CA PRO A 147 14.14 -19.94 0.66
C PRO A 147 14.36 -18.48 0.23
N ALA A 148 14.66 -18.25 -1.05
CA ALA A 148 14.83 -16.91 -1.58
C ALA A 148 13.55 -16.07 -1.51
N ALA A 149 12.40 -16.65 -1.75
CA ALA A 149 11.10 -15.98 -1.67
C ALA A 149 10.62 -15.84 -0.22
N CYS A 150 10.98 -16.78 0.67
CA CYS A 150 10.67 -16.70 2.09
C CYS A 150 11.32 -15.49 2.80
N ARG A 151 12.39 -14.92 2.24
CA ARG A 151 13.02 -13.70 2.78
C ARG A 151 12.05 -12.52 2.85
N LYS A 152 11.10 -12.43 1.91
CA LYS A 152 10.07 -11.38 1.91
C LYS A 152 9.10 -11.47 3.09
N LEU A 153 8.81 -12.68 3.60
CA LEU A 153 7.90 -12.89 4.74
C LEU A 153 8.36 -12.13 5.99
N HIS A 154 9.66 -12.11 6.27
CA HIS A 154 10.20 -11.38 7.42
C HIS A 154 9.95 -9.87 7.29
N ARG A 155 9.85 -9.39 6.06
CA ARG A 155 9.60 -7.97 5.78
C ARG A 155 8.11 -7.61 5.83
N LEU A 156 7.22 -8.59 5.70
CA LEU A 156 5.78 -8.39 5.85
C LEU A 156 5.38 -8.12 7.31
N ALA A 157 6.10 -8.69 8.27
CA ALA A 157 5.78 -8.49 9.68
C ALA A 157 5.79 -7.00 10.08
N ARG A 158 4.77 -6.59 10.84
CA ARG A 158 4.58 -5.22 11.32
C ARG A 158 4.52 -4.21 10.17
N SER A 159 3.71 -4.50 9.17
CA SER A 159 3.44 -3.61 8.04
C SER A 159 1.97 -3.27 7.89
N VAL A 160 1.69 -2.18 7.19
CA VAL A 160 0.36 -1.89 6.66
C VAL A 160 0.27 -2.46 5.25
N ILE A 161 -0.74 -3.27 4.99
CA ILE A 161 -0.99 -3.89 3.69
C ILE A 161 -2.28 -3.32 3.13
N ILE A 162 -2.19 -2.56 2.06
CA ILE A 162 -3.34 -2.01 1.34
C ILE A 162 -3.60 -2.92 0.14
N LEU A 163 -4.75 -3.58 0.12
CA LEU A 163 -5.20 -4.40 -1.01
C LEU A 163 -6.18 -3.56 -1.82
N ASP A 164 -5.71 -2.99 -2.92
CA ASP A 164 -6.57 -2.19 -3.80
C ASP A 164 -7.35 -3.10 -4.75
N GLU A 165 -8.61 -2.73 -5.00
CA GLU A 165 -9.58 -3.53 -5.76
C GLU A 165 -9.66 -4.98 -5.24
N ALA A 166 -9.80 -5.16 -3.93
CA ALA A 166 -9.75 -6.45 -3.24
C ALA A 166 -10.76 -7.48 -3.79
N GLN A 167 -11.84 -7.02 -4.45
CA GLN A 167 -12.83 -7.87 -5.10
C GLN A 167 -12.32 -8.60 -6.36
N THR A 168 -11.14 -8.25 -6.87
CA THR A 168 -10.57 -8.87 -8.07
C THR A 168 -9.90 -10.22 -7.83
N LEU A 169 -9.81 -10.66 -6.57
CA LEU A 169 -9.26 -11.97 -6.23
C LEU A 169 -10.13 -13.09 -6.81
N PRO A 170 -9.53 -14.06 -7.54
CA PRO A 170 -10.27 -15.19 -8.06
C PRO A 170 -10.92 -16.01 -6.93
N VAL A 171 -12.18 -16.41 -7.14
CA VAL A 171 -12.98 -17.11 -6.13
C VAL A 171 -12.30 -18.42 -5.68
N GLU A 172 -11.64 -19.13 -6.61
CA GLU A 172 -10.94 -20.39 -6.35
C GLU A 172 -9.80 -20.25 -5.32
N TYR A 173 -9.15 -19.08 -5.27
CA TYR A 173 -8.03 -18.79 -4.36
C TYR A 173 -8.47 -17.94 -3.16
N LEU A 174 -9.74 -17.56 -3.09
CA LEU A 174 -10.21 -16.62 -2.06
C LEU A 174 -10.00 -17.15 -0.64
N ALA A 175 -10.35 -18.43 -0.38
CA ALA A 175 -10.24 -19.02 0.94
C ALA A 175 -8.78 -19.07 1.46
N PRO A 176 -7.79 -19.62 0.72
CA PRO A 176 -6.40 -19.61 1.16
C PRO A 176 -5.82 -18.19 1.28
N CYS A 177 -6.17 -17.27 0.37
CA CYS A 177 -5.74 -15.88 0.44
C CYS A 177 -6.26 -15.17 1.70
N LEU A 178 -7.54 -15.34 2.02
CA LEU A 178 -8.13 -14.78 3.25
C LEU A 178 -7.51 -15.37 4.51
N GLN A 179 -7.22 -16.68 4.53
CA GLN A 179 -6.54 -17.30 5.65
C GLN A 179 -5.14 -16.71 5.83
N ALA A 180 -4.36 -16.57 4.76
CA ALA A 180 -3.03 -15.98 4.81
C ALA A 180 -3.07 -14.53 5.35
N ILE A 181 -4.02 -13.72 4.90
CA ILE A 181 -4.20 -12.35 5.40
C ILE A 181 -4.56 -12.34 6.88
N LYS A 182 -5.44 -13.25 7.33
CA LYS A 182 -5.78 -13.40 8.76
C LYS A 182 -4.55 -13.75 9.60
N GLU A 183 -3.70 -14.65 9.11
CA GLU A 183 -2.43 -15.00 9.78
C GLU A 183 -1.50 -13.79 9.90
N LEU A 184 -1.37 -12.98 8.83
CA LEU A 184 -0.56 -11.75 8.86
C LEU A 184 -1.05 -10.76 9.93
N VAL A 185 -2.35 -10.60 10.07
CA VAL A 185 -2.92 -9.70 11.10
C VAL A 185 -2.73 -10.30 12.51
N ASN A 186 -3.12 -11.55 12.69
CA ASN A 186 -3.19 -12.15 14.03
C ASN A 186 -1.82 -12.48 14.61
N ASN A 187 -0.87 -12.92 13.77
CA ASN A 187 0.40 -13.49 14.24
C ASN A 187 1.63 -12.68 13.84
N TYR A 188 1.54 -11.79 12.83
CA TYR A 188 2.67 -11.00 12.34
C TYR A 188 2.54 -9.50 12.63
N GLY A 189 1.47 -9.08 13.33
CA GLY A 189 1.25 -7.70 13.73
C GLY A 189 1.06 -6.74 12.56
N CYS A 190 0.48 -7.24 11.47
CA CYS A 190 0.13 -6.44 10.30
C CYS A 190 -1.23 -5.75 10.48
N THR A 191 -1.43 -4.66 9.77
CA THR A 191 -2.74 -4.07 9.52
C THR A 191 -3.10 -4.23 8.06
N VAL A 192 -4.33 -4.62 7.77
CA VAL A 192 -4.82 -4.82 6.39
C VAL A 192 -5.95 -3.87 6.10
N VAL A 193 -5.84 -3.16 4.98
CA VAL A 193 -6.87 -2.26 4.45
C VAL A 193 -7.38 -2.81 3.14
N LEU A 194 -8.66 -3.17 3.09
CA LEU A 194 -9.34 -3.62 1.87
C LEU A 194 -9.95 -2.40 1.18
N CYS A 195 -9.40 -2.03 0.02
CA CYS A 195 -9.90 -0.92 -0.77
C CYS A 195 -10.77 -1.42 -1.92
N THR A 196 -11.95 -0.82 -2.09
CA THR A 196 -12.87 -1.10 -3.19
C THR A 196 -13.43 0.19 -3.76
N ALA A 197 -13.74 0.20 -5.06
CA ALA A 197 -14.41 1.33 -5.70
C ALA A 197 -15.93 1.30 -5.50
N THR A 198 -16.48 0.08 -5.37
CA THR A 198 -17.91 -0.17 -5.14
C THR A 198 -18.05 -1.28 -4.11
N GLN A 199 -19.07 -1.18 -3.26
CA GLN A 199 -19.49 -2.36 -2.50
C GLN A 199 -20.23 -3.31 -3.46
N PRO A 200 -19.99 -4.62 -3.38
CA PRO A 200 -20.78 -5.59 -4.10
C PRO A 200 -22.24 -5.58 -3.62
#